data_cd83c1fb022653f6acbb48a9efe01e88
#
_entry.id   cd83c1fb022653f6acbb48a9efe01e88
#
_cell.length_a   1.000
_cell.length_b   1.000
_cell.length_c   1.000
_cell.angle_alpha   90.00
_cell.angle_beta   90.00
_cell.angle_gamma   90.00
#
_symmetry.space_group_name_H-M   'P 1'
#
loop_
_entity.id
_entity.type
_entity.pdbx_description
1 polymer ?
#
loop_
_entity_poly.entity_id
_entity_poly.type
_entity_poly.pdbx_seq_one_letter_code
_entity_poly.pdbx_strand_id
1 'polypeptide(L)'
;PLWGVQFLTTHTTVAFVVLGAVFLAVTGGEALYADLGHFGRKPIMAAWFGLVFPALVINYLGQGAMVLAHPERAEESFFAMTPEPFLPFLVILATAATIIASQAVISGAFSMARGAVQLGFLPRLTIQHTAKDQSGQIYISAINWLLLIGVIWLVVSFRSSGALASAYGIA
;
A
#
# COMPACT_ATOMS: atom_id res chain seq x y z
N PRO A 1 -11.60 15.59 19.28
CA PRO A 1 -11.69 16.24 17.96
C PRO A 1 -11.17 17.68 17.98
N LEU A 2 -11.45 18.49 19.03
CA LEU A 2 -11.03 19.90 19.13
C LEU A 2 -9.51 20.08 19.02
N TRP A 3 -8.72 19.26 19.69
CA TRP A 3 -7.26 19.29 19.63
C TRP A 3 -6.72 19.05 18.22
N GLY A 4 -7.32 18.16 17.46
CA GLY A 4 -6.94 17.93 16.05
C GLY A 4 -7.21 19.14 15.18
N VAL A 5 -8.40 19.78 15.33
CA VAL A 5 -8.74 21.01 14.60
C VAL A 5 -7.80 22.15 14.98
N GLN A 6 -7.51 22.31 16.26
CA GLN A 6 -6.55 23.30 16.72
C GLN A 6 -5.16 23.07 16.15
N PHE A 7 -4.67 21.82 16.12
CA PHE A 7 -3.39 21.47 15.51
C PHE A 7 -3.35 21.84 14.03
N LEU A 8 -4.39 21.48 13.26
CA LEU A 8 -4.49 21.78 11.84
C LEU A 8 -4.47 23.28 11.54
N THR A 9 -5.05 24.11 12.42
CA THR A 9 -5.13 25.56 12.22
C THR A 9 -3.87 26.29 12.71
N THR A 10 -3.21 25.80 13.75
CA THR A 10 -2.01 26.46 14.33
C THR A 10 -0.71 26.05 13.67
N HIS A 11 -0.61 24.85 13.09
CA HIS A 11 0.58 24.29 12.47
C HIS A 11 0.35 23.83 11.03
N THR A 12 -0.16 24.70 10.18
CA THR A 12 -0.67 24.36 8.83
C THR A 12 0.30 23.56 7.96
N THR A 13 1.58 23.95 7.94
CA THR A 13 2.60 23.25 7.13
C THR A 13 2.86 21.83 7.65
N VAL A 14 3.03 21.68 8.97
CA VAL A 14 3.23 20.37 9.61
C VAL A 14 1.97 19.53 9.50
N ALA A 15 0.81 20.16 9.66
CA ALA A 15 -0.49 19.51 9.54
C ALA A 15 -0.71 18.91 8.13
N PHE A 16 -0.26 19.60 7.07
CA PHE A 16 -0.34 19.10 5.71
C PHE A 16 0.51 17.83 5.52
N VAL A 17 1.74 17.81 6.03
CA VAL A 17 2.61 16.62 6.00
C VAL A 17 2.00 15.47 6.80
N VAL A 18 1.46 15.78 8.00
CA VAL A 18 0.79 14.78 8.84
C VAL A 18 -0.44 14.20 8.15
N LEU A 19 -1.24 15.02 7.45
CA LEU A 19 -2.38 14.52 6.67
C LEU A 19 -1.94 13.58 5.55
N GLY A 20 -0.83 13.85 4.87
CA GLY A 20 -0.22 12.93 3.91
C GLY A 20 0.15 11.60 4.54
N ALA A 21 0.78 11.60 5.72
CA ALA A 21 1.10 10.38 6.45
C ALA A 21 -0.15 9.60 6.91
N VAL A 22 -1.21 10.30 7.35
CA VAL A 22 -2.51 9.70 7.69
C VAL A 22 -3.16 9.09 6.45
N PHE A 23 -3.08 9.76 5.30
CA PHE A 23 -3.57 9.20 4.03
C PHE A 23 -2.87 7.88 3.69
N LEU A 24 -1.54 7.84 3.81
CA LEU A 24 -0.77 6.61 3.62
C LEU A 24 -1.22 5.47 4.55
N ALA A 25 -1.53 5.77 5.80
CA ALA A 25 -1.96 4.77 6.78
C ALA A 25 -3.31 4.13 6.44
N VAL A 26 -4.16 4.79 5.65
CA VAL A 26 -5.48 4.28 5.24
C VAL A 26 -5.52 3.77 3.79
N THR A 27 -4.39 3.71 3.10
CA THR A 27 -4.28 3.14 1.75
C THR A 27 -4.35 1.61 1.76
N GLY A 28 -4.57 1.00 0.60
CA GLY A 28 -4.65 -0.45 0.42
C GLY A 28 -6.06 -0.95 0.04
N GLY A 29 -7.02 -0.05 -0.13
CA GLY A 29 -8.37 -0.40 -0.57
C GLY A 29 -8.40 -1.08 -1.93
N GLU A 30 -7.52 -0.70 -2.85
CA GLU A 30 -7.38 -1.29 -4.18
C GLU A 30 -7.00 -2.78 -4.12
N ALA A 31 -6.10 -3.19 -3.23
CA ALA A 31 -5.75 -4.58 -3.02
C ALA A 31 -6.95 -5.37 -2.47
N LEU A 32 -7.69 -4.79 -1.52
CA LEU A 32 -8.90 -5.41 -0.98
C LEU A 32 -9.97 -5.61 -2.06
N TYR A 33 -10.18 -4.64 -2.95
CA TYR A 33 -11.14 -4.77 -4.05
C TYR A 33 -10.73 -5.85 -5.06
N ALA A 34 -9.43 -5.98 -5.36
CA ALA A 34 -8.91 -7.04 -6.21
C ALA A 34 -9.20 -8.42 -5.58
N ASP A 35 -8.93 -8.59 -4.30
CA ASP A 35 -9.18 -9.83 -3.57
C ASP A 35 -10.68 -10.16 -3.47
N LEU A 36 -11.53 -9.17 -3.26
CA LEU A 36 -12.99 -9.35 -3.27
C LEU A 36 -13.48 -9.86 -4.63
N GLY A 37 -12.87 -9.41 -5.73
CA GLY A 37 -13.18 -9.89 -7.07
C GLY A 37 -12.77 -11.35 -7.31
N HIS A 38 -11.68 -11.80 -6.69
CA HIS A 38 -11.15 -13.16 -6.86
C HIS A 38 -11.77 -14.19 -5.91
N PHE A 39 -11.91 -13.86 -4.63
CA PHE A 39 -12.31 -14.80 -3.59
C PHE A 39 -13.77 -14.65 -3.15
N GLY A 40 -14.39 -13.53 -3.48
CA GLY A 40 -15.74 -13.19 -3.03
C GLY A 40 -15.80 -12.68 -1.58
N ARG A 41 -16.99 -12.19 -1.19
CA ARG A 41 -17.17 -11.46 0.07
C ARG A 41 -17.00 -12.32 1.33
N LYS A 42 -17.55 -13.55 1.35
CA LYS A 42 -17.60 -14.39 2.56
C LYS A 42 -16.21 -14.80 3.08
N PRO A 43 -15.29 -15.35 2.26
CA PRO A 43 -13.95 -15.68 2.69
C PRO A 43 -13.16 -14.46 3.17
N ILE A 44 -13.28 -13.34 2.46
CA ILE A 44 -12.60 -12.10 2.82
C ILE A 44 -13.09 -11.57 4.17
N MET A 45 -14.40 -11.57 4.42
CA MET A 45 -14.95 -11.16 5.72
C MET A 45 -14.48 -12.08 6.85
N ALA A 46 -14.45 -13.40 6.63
CA ALA A 46 -13.99 -14.35 7.63
C ALA A 46 -12.51 -14.14 7.97
N ALA A 47 -11.65 -13.98 6.97
CA ALA A 47 -10.23 -13.70 7.16
C ALA A 47 -10.02 -12.33 7.85
N TRP A 48 -10.75 -11.31 7.44
CA TRP A 48 -10.64 -9.97 8.00
C TRP A 48 -11.00 -9.94 9.48
N PHE A 49 -12.21 -10.36 9.85
CA PHE A 49 -12.65 -10.30 11.26
C PHE A 49 -12.03 -11.36 12.15
N GLY A 50 -11.68 -12.52 11.59
CA GLY A 50 -11.09 -13.62 12.35
C GLY A 50 -9.60 -13.47 12.62
N LEU A 51 -8.85 -12.86 11.72
CA LEU A 51 -7.39 -12.81 11.82
C LEU A 51 -6.82 -11.41 11.59
N VAL A 52 -7.11 -10.79 10.43
CA VAL A 52 -6.39 -9.59 9.99
C VAL A 52 -6.68 -8.40 10.89
N PHE A 53 -7.94 -8.10 11.14
CA PHE A 53 -8.35 -6.96 11.96
C PHE A 53 -7.85 -7.06 13.42
N PRO A 54 -8.02 -8.18 14.15
CA PRO A 54 -7.44 -8.34 15.47
C PRO A 54 -5.91 -8.21 15.49
N ALA A 55 -5.23 -8.81 14.51
CA ALA A 55 -3.77 -8.72 14.39
C ALA A 55 -3.30 -7.28 14.16
N LEU A 56 -3.98 -6.52 13.28
CA LEU A 56 -3.69 -5.10 13.04
C LEU A 56 -3.90 -4.25 14.28
N VAL A 57 -5.00 -4.47 15.02
CA VAL A 57 -5.26 -3.72 16.26
C VAL A 57 -4.14 -3.96 17.28
N ILE A 58 -3.75 -5.22 17.50
CA ILE A 58 -2.66 -5.55 18.43
C ILE A 58 -1.34 -4.93 17.95
N ASN A 59 -1.03 -5.01 16.65
CA ASN A 59 0.19 -4.45 16.09
C ASN A 59 0.24 -2.92 16.27
N TYR A 60 -0.83 -2.20 15.96
CA TYR A 60 -0.85 -0.74 16.12
C TYR A 60 -0.79 -0.29 17.57
N LEU A 61 -1.46 -1.02 18.49
CA LEU A 61 -1.34 -0.76 19.92
C LEU A 61 0.09 -1.02 20.41
N GLY A 62 0.74 -2.08 19.92
CA GLY A 62 2.13 -2.38 20.22
C GLY A 62 3.09 -1.31 19.71
N GLN A 63 2.93 -0.85 18.47
CA GLN A 63 3.73 0.25 17.91
C GLN A 63 3.52 1.54 18.70
N GLY A 64 2.27 1.87 19.05
CA GLY A 64 1.97 3.04 19.89
C GLY A 64 2.64 2.97 21.26
N ALA A 65 2.59 1.81 21.93
CA ALA A 65 3.26 1.59 23.19
C ALA A 65 4.80 1.72 23.06
N MET A 66 5.38 1.17 21.98
CA MET A 66 6.81 1.26 21.68
C MET A 66 7.26 2.71 21.48
N VAL A 67 6.52 3.49 20.69
CA VAL A 67 6.83 4.90 20.43
C VAL A 67 6.71 5.74 21.71
N LEU A 68 5.75 5.43 22.58
CA LEU A 68 5.61 6.13 23.87
C LEU A 68 6.75 5.79 24.84
N ALA A 69 7.24 4.55 24.82
CA ALA A 69 8.33 4.11 25.68
C ALA A 69 9.72 4.54 25.15
N HIS A 70 9.89 4.54 23.82
CA HIS A 70 11.15 4.81 23.12
C HIS A 70 10.93 5.74 21.92
N PRO A 71 10.70 7.04 22.14
CA PRO A 71 10.43 8.01 21.06
C PRO A 71 11.54 8.09 20.01
N GLU A 72 12.79 7.80 20.41
CA GLU A 72 13.97 7.78 19.55
C GLU A 72 13.94 6.67 18.48
N ARG A 73 13.10 5.64 18.68
CA ARG A 73 12.92 4.51 17.74
C ARG A 73 11.62 4.56 16.95
N ALA A 74 10.96 5.70 16.91
CA ALA A 74 9.67 5.87 16.26
C ALA A 74 9.69 5.46 14.77
N GLU A 75 10.79 5.78 14.06
CA GLU A 75 10.94 5.44 12.62
C GLU A 75 11.07 3.93 12.35
N GLU A 76 11.58 3.18 13.33
CA GLU A 76 11.81 1.73 13.21
C GLU A 76 10.87 0.91 14.10
N SER A 77 9.79 1.50 14.59
CA SER A 77 8.92 0.92 15.61
C SER A 77 8.44 -0.50 15.29
N PHE A 78 8.14 -0.79 14.03
CA PHE A 78 7.69 -2.10 13.57
C PHE A 78 8.75 -3.19 13.76
N PHE A 79 9.98 -2.93 13.32
CA PHE A 79 11.09 -3.88 13.48
C PHE A 79 11.63 -3.91 14.90
N ALA A 80 11.63 -2.77 15.59
CA ALA A 80 12.12 -2.65 16.96
C ALA A 80 11.29 -3.42 18.00
N MET A 81 10.02 -3.72 17.71
CA MET A 81 9.18 -4.57 18.56
C MET A 81 9.54 -6.06 18.47
N THR A 82 10.28 -6.46 17.45
CA THR A 82 10.56 -7.87 17.20
C THR A 82 11.84 -8.28 17.93
N PRO A 83 11.83 -9.38 18.71
CA PRO A 83 13.04 -9.94 19.31
C PRO A 83 14.09 -10.28 18.24
N GLU A 84 15.37 -10.00 18.52
CA GLU A 84 16.49 -10.18 17.58
C GLU A 84 16.50 -11.53 16.83
N PRO A 85 16.24 -12.69 17.48
CA PRO A 85 16.26 -13.98 16.76
C PRO A 85 15.17 -14.09 15.66
N PHE A 86 14.06 -13.35 15.78
CA PHE A 86 12.96 -13.39 14.83
C PHE A 86 13.03 -12.32 13.75
N LEU A 87 13.96 -11.36 13.87
CA LEU A 87 14.12 -10.26 12.93
C LEU A 87 14.36 -10.73 11.48
N PRO A 88 15.26 -11.69 11.20
CA PRO A 88 15.46 -12.18 9.83
C PRO A 88 14.21 -12.78 9.22
N PHE A 89 13.42 -13.52 10.00
CA PHE A 89 12.15 -14.08 9.56
C PHE A 89 11.14 -12.98 9.21
N LEU A 90 11.02 -11.96 10.07
CA LEU A 90 10.15 -10.82 9.82
C LEU A 90 10.54 -10.06 8.54
N VAL A 91 11.82 -9.87 8.29
CA VAL A 91 12.32 -9.21 7.07
C VAL A 91 11.95 -10.00 5.82
N ILE A 92 12.12 -11.33 5.84
CA ILE A 92 11.70 -12.20 4.73
C ILE A 92 10.19 -12.10 4.49
N LEU A 93 9.40 -12.17 5.57
CA LEU A 93 7.94 -12.07 5.50
C LEU A 93 7.49 -10.70 4.97
N ALA A 94 8.07 -9.61 5.46
CA ALA A 94 7.80 -8.26 4.99
C ALA A 94 8.16 -8.09 3.50
N THR A 95 9.28 -8.67 3.06
CA THR A 95 9.68 -8.67 1.65
C THR A 95 8.67 -9.42 0.78
N ALA A 96 8.23 -10.61 1.22
CA ALA A 96 7.20 -11.36 0.52
C ALA A 96 5.87 -10.59 0.44
N ALA A 97 5.46 -9.95 1.53
CA ALA A 97 4.27 -9.11 1.57
C ALA A 97 4.38 -7.91 0.59
N THR A 98 5.55 -7.28 0.49
CA THR A 98 5.81 -6.18 -0.45
C THR A 98 5.70 -6.65 -1.91
N ILE A 99 6.20 -7.84 -2.23
CA ILE A 99 6.06 -8.43 -3.57
C ILE A 99 4.58 -8.64 -3.92
N ILE A 100 3.80 -9.19 -3.00
CA ILE A 100 2.36 -9.40 -3.20
C ILE A 100 1.63 -8.07 -3.38
N ALA A 101 1.94 -7.07 -2.55
CA ALA A 101 1.36 -5.73 -2.65
C ALA A 101 1.68 -5.08 -4.02
N SER A 102 2.91 -5.21 -4.51
CA SER A 102 3.29 -4.68 -5.83
C SER A 102 2.52 -5.34 -6.97
N GLN A 103 2.26 -6.65 -6.89
CA GLN A 103 1.44 -7.37 -7.88
C GLN A 103 -0.02 -6.86 -7.90
N ALA A 104 -0.59 -6.56 -6.74
CA ALA A 104 -1.93 -6.00 -6.64
C ALA A 104 -2.02 -4.63 -7.34
N VAL A 105 -1.04 -3.75 -7.14
CA VAL A 105 -0.97 -2.43 -7.79
C VAL A 105 -0.84 -2.58 -9.32
N ILE A 106 0.03 -3.47 -9.80
CA ILE A 106 0.20 -3.73 -11.24
C ILE A 106 -1.11 -4.24 -11.86
N SER A 107 -1.79 -5.18 -11.21
CA SER A 107 -3.08 -5.71 -11.67
C SER A 107 -4.16 -4.65 -11.68
N GLY A 108 -4.18 -3.77 -10.68
CA GLY A 108 -5.06 -2.60 -10.61
C GLY A 108 -4.81 -1.64 -11.78
N ALA A 109 -3.55 -1.32 -12.08
CA ALA A 109 -3.18 -0.46 -13.20
C ALA A 109 -3.63 -1.05 -14.56
N PHE A 110 -3.49 -2.36 -14.76
CA PHE A 110 -3.99 -3.02 -15.98
C PHE A 110 -5.52 -2.94 -16.08
N SER A 111 -6.22 -3.13 -14.99
CA SER A 111 -7.68 -3.05 -14.94
C SER A 111 -8.18 -1.64 -15.25
N MET A 112 -7.53 -0.62 -14.69
CA MET A 112 -7.83 0.79 -14.98
C MET A 112 -7.53 1.13 -16.45
N ALA A 113 -6.39 0.72 -16.97
CA ALA A 113 -6.02 0.95 -18.38
C ALA A 113 -7.02 0.29 -19.34
N ARG A 114 -7.47 -0.94 -19.04
CA ARG A 114 -8.53 -1.62 -19.80
C ARG A 114 -9.83 -0.81 -19.79
N GLY A 115 -10.24 -0.32 -18.61
CA GLY A 115 -11.43 0.54 -18.49
C GLY A 115 -11.29 1.82 -19.30
N ALA A 116 -10.12 2.48 -19.26
CA ALA A 116 -9.84 3.68 -20.03
C ALA A 116 -9.87 3.44 -21.56
N VAL A 117 -9.38 2.30 -22.03
CA VAL A 117 -9.48 1.90 -23.44
C VAL A 117 -10.94 1.66 -23.84
N GLN A 118 -11.73 0.99 -22.99
CA GLN A 118 -13.15 0.73 -23.27
C GLN A 118 -13.98 2.01 -23.32
N LEU A 119 -13.64 3.02 -22.50
CA LEU A 119 -14.29 4.32 -22.49
C LEU A 119 -13.76 5.29 -23.55
N GLY A 120 -12.76 4.88 -24.35
CA GLY A 120 -12.19 5.72 -25.42
C GLY A 120 -11.19 6.76 -24.94
N PHE A 121 -10.78 6.75 -23.67
CA PHE A 121 -9.75 7.68 -23.14
C PHE A 121 -8.32 7.31 -23.52
N LEU A 122 -8.08 6.04 -23.83
CA LEU A 122 -6.79 5.52 -24.31
C LEU A 122 -6.93 4.87 -25.68
N PRO A 123 -5.88 4.92 -26.50
CA PRO A 123 -5.85 4.19 -27.78
C PRO A 123 -5.97 2.68 -27.51
N ARG A 124 -6.32 1.94 -28.55
CA ARG A 124 -6.41 0.46 -28.47
C ARG A 124 -5.05 -0.13 -28.13
N LEU A 125 -4.95 -0.70 -26.92
CA LEU A 125 -3.78 -1.41 -26.45
C LEU A 125 -3.95 -2.91 -26.66
N THR A 126 -2.86 -3.61 -26.91
CA THR A 126 -2.85 -5.07 -27.00
C THR A 126 -3.02 -5.67 -25.61
N ILE A 127 -4.19 -6.22 -25.34
CA ILE A 127 -4.54 -6.86 -24.06
C ILE A 127 -4.37 -8.36 -24.24
N GLN A 128 -3.51 -8.97 -23.43
CA GLN A 128 -3.30 -10.42 -23.40
C GLN A 128 -4.02 -10.98 -22.17
N HIS A 129 -4.81 -12.03 -22.37
CA HIS A 129 -5.42 -12.77 -21.27
C HIS A 129 -4.46 -13.87 -20.84
N THR A 130 -4.02 -13.84 -19.59
CA THR A 130 -3.03 -14.79 -19.06
C THR A 130 -3.66 -16.09 -18.56
N ALA A 131 -4.97 -16.08 -18.29
CA ALA A 131 -5.73 -17.29 -17.94
C ALA A 131 -6.98 -17.46 -18.82
N LYS A 132 -7.25 -18.69 -19.24
CA LYS A 132 -8.42 -19.01 -20.08
C LYS A 132 -9.75 -18.93 -19.31
N ASP A 133 -9.72 -19.22 -18.01
CA ASP A 133 -10.91 -19.35 -17.16
C ASP A 133 -11.18 -18.13 -16.26
N GLN A 134 -10.27 -17.14 -16.24
CA GLN A 134 -10.40 -15.95 -15.40
C GLN A 134 -10.28 -14.68 -16.25
N SER A 135 -11.41 -14.11 -16.60
CA SER A 135 -11.51 -12.88 -17.42
C SER A 135 -10.85 -11.64 -16.80
N GLY A 136 -10.49 -11.71 -15.51
CA GLY A 136 -9.84 -10.63 -14.76
C GLY A 136 -8.31 -10.62 -14.86
N GLN A 137 -7.67 -11.71 -15.27
CA GLN A 137 -6.22 -11.78 -15.39
C GLN A 137 -5.77 -11.32 -16.79
N ILE A 138 -5.41 -10.04 -16.86
CA ILE A 138 -4.97 -9.38 -18.09
C ILE A 138 -3.54 -8.89 -17.95
N TYR A 139 -2.81 -8.89 -19.07
CA TYR A 139 -1.47 -8.32 -19.18
C TYR A 139 -1.44 -7.30 -20.33
N ILE A 140 -0.93 -6.11 -20.04
CA ILE A 140 -0.77 -5.03 -21.01
C ILE A 140 0.70 -4.61 -21.03
N SER A 141 1.42 -5.08 -22.05
CA SER A 141 2.87 -4.88 -22.17
C SER A 141 3.28 -3.39 -22.11
N ALA A 142 2.56 -2.51 -22.82
CA ALA A 142 2.86 -1.07 -22.82
C ALA A 142 2.78 -0.45 -21.42
N ILE A 143 1.74 -0.80 -20.66
CA ILE A 143 1.56 -0.32 -19.28
C ILE A 143 2.63 -0.91 -18.35
N ASN A 144 2.97 -2.18 -18.53
CA ASN A 144 4.02 -2.82 -17.72
C ASN A 144 5.39 -2.13 -17.88
N TRP A 145 5.79 -1.82 -19.12
CA TRP A 145 7.02 -1.08 -19.38
C TRP A 145 6.98 0.35 -18.84
N LEU A 146 5.85 1.03 -18.98
CA LEU A 146 5.66 2.38 -18.44
C LEU A 146 5.78 2.39 -16.92
N LEU A 147 5.16 1.43 -16.24
CA LEU A 147 5.29 1.27 -14.79
C LEU A 147 6.74 0.98 -14.38
N LEU A 148 7.42 0.08 -15.09
CA LEU A 148 8.82 -0.24 -14.81
C LEU A 148 9.71 1.00 -14.92
N ILE A 149 9.62 1.75 -16.02
CA ILE A 149 10.39 2.98 -16.22
C ILE A 149 10.05 4.01 -15.15
N GLY A 150 8.77 4.21 -14.86
CA GLY A 150 8.31 5.13 -13.82
C GLY A 150 8.84 4.77 -12.42
N VAL A 151 8.77 3.49 -12.05
CA VAL A 151 9.30 3.01 -10.75
C VAL A 151 10.81 3.19 -10.66
N ILE A 152 11.56 2.82 -11.70
CA ILE A 152 13.03 3.04 -11.72
C ILE A 152 13.34 4.53 -11.58
N TRP A 153 12.65 5.39 -12.32
CA TRP A 153 12.85 6.82 -12.24
C TRP A 153 12.56 7.36 -10.82
N LEU A 154 11.47 6.94 -10.19
CA LEU A 154 11.13 7.32 -8.81
C LEU A 154 12.20 6.85 -7.81
N VAL A 155 12.64 5.59 -7.91
CA VAL A 155 13.66 5.03 -7.01
C VAL A 155 14.98 5.80 -7.13
N VAL A 156 15.42 6.10 -8.34
CA VAL A 156 16.66 6.87 -8.58
C VAL A 156 16.53 8.33 -8.11
N SER A 157 15.35 8.93 -8.27
CA SER A 157 15.11 10.34 -7.91
C SER A 157 15.01 10.54 -6.40
N PHE A 158 14.25 9.70 -5.70
CA PHE A 158 14.00 9.87 -4.27
C PHE A 158 15.05 9.22 -3.37
N ARG A 159 15.67 8.13 -3.79
CA ARG A 159 16.76 7.39 -3.10
C ARG A 159 16.46 6.93 -1.67
N SER A 160 15.34 7.31 -1.09
CA SER A 160 14.91 6.87 0.24
C SER A 160 13.43 6.55 0.27
N SER A 161 13.06 5.53 1.04
CA SER A 161 11.65 5.13 1.22
C SER A 161 10.82 6.21 1.91
N GLY A 162 11.40 6.93 2.87
CA GLY A 162 10.72 8.02 3.59
C GLY A 162 10.38 9.19 2.67
N ALA A 163 11.31 9.63 1.80
CA ALA A 163 11.06 10.70 0.85
C ALA A 163 9.99 10.29 -0.18
N LEU A 164 10.04 9.03 -0.66
CA LEU A 164 9.04 8.50 -1.59
C LEU A 164 7.65 8.39 -0.94
N ALA A 165 7.59 7.92 0.31
CA ALA A 165 6.36 7.84 1.07
C ALA A 165 5.73 9.23 1.29
N SER A 166 6.54 10.22 1.65
CA SER A 166 6.07 11.61 1.82
C SER A 166 5.52 12.19 0.51
N ALA A 167 6.20 11.94 -0.61
CA ALA A 167 5.72 12.38 -1.92
C ALA A 167 4.39 11.71 -2.30
N TYR A 168 4.25 10.40 -2.06
CA TYR A 168 3.02 9.65 -2.34
C TYR A 168 1.85 10.11 -1.45
N GLY A 169 2.12 10.43 -0.17
CA GLY A 169 1.07 10.90 0.75
C GLY A 169 0.56 12.31 0.44
N ILE A 170 1.32 13.11 -0.31
CA ILE A 170 0.96 14.47 -0.70
C ILE A 170 0.28 14.50 -2.09
N ALA A 171 0.61 13.53 -2.96
CA ALA A 171 0.06 13.43 -4.32
C ALA A 171 -1.41 13.01 -4.34
#